data_78d32cca4f2ded61cb108b6705b40225
#
_entry.id   78d32cca4f2ded61cb108b6705b40225
#
_cell.length_a   1.000
_cell.length_b   1.000
_cell.length_c   1.000
_cell.angle_alpha   90.00
_cell.angle_beta   90.00
_cell.angle_gamma   90.00
#
_symmetry.space_group_name_H-M   'P 1'
#
loop_
_entity.id
_entity.type
_entity.pdbx_description
1 polymer ?
#
loop_
_entity_poly.entity_id
_entity_poly.type
_entity_poly.pdbx_seq_one_letter_code
_entity_poly.pdbx_strand_id
1 'polypeptide(L)'
;MDLQTFKTKPSLRYPVPCHPLPTSRAGYALDSLYEERTWRCPAQNDSDATIDADILVSRWIDPRSSSRHEKTVSSPDRHVIGVALKTTSLKLTRGPHTIFDGLMAAGTLHVTGPSQPLTAEFRAPCDFIHFHVSNEYLRKRQDAARPGLSQPIRDLNDFVIRDPLAELLARTLAEGGRAGDGLYAESVGQTLVMHIARREQPRPTVNALPKWRLKRVQQYVDAHLDESISLADLAQVAGLSRMHFAAQFRAATGYRPHDYLLYQRIESAKAMLSSTDTPLCEIALNVGFQAQAHFSTVFKRLTGETPARWRFSVIRDRTSPEMPGRPAAVKANHTVASPRSCVTRYT
;
A
#
# COMPACT_ATOMS: atom_id res chain seq x y z
N MET A 1 -65.49 -31.97 5.73
CA MET A 1 -64.37 -32.86 6.02
C MET A 1 -63.18 -31.95 6.18
N ASP A 2 -63.05 -31.59 7.26
CA ASP A 2 -62.25 -31.03 8.34
C ASP A 2 -60.99 -30.31 7.92
N LEU A 3 -61.11 -28.98 7.96
CA LEU A 3 -60.02 -28.04 8.00
C LEU A 3 -59.48 -27.97 9.44
N GLN A 4 -58.32 -28.52 9.70
CA GLN A 4 -57.64 -28.36 11.00
C GLN A 4 -56.91 -27.03 11.08
N THR A 5 -57.39 -26.25 11.97
CA THR A 5 -56.89 -24.96 12.46
C THR A 5 -55.47 -25.08 13.06
N PHE A 6 -54.50 -24.35 12.47
CA PHE A 6 -53.21 -24.14 13.13
C PHE A 6 -53.34 -23.09 14.23
N LYS A 7 -53.19 -23.56 15.48
CA LYS A 7 -53.08 -22.69 16.67
C LYS A 7 -51.67 -22.02 16.66
N THR A 8 -51.69 -20.72 16.57
CA THR A 8 -50.53 -19.85 16.84
C THR A 8 -50.19 -19.87 18.33
N LYS A 9 -48.94 -20.24 18.64
CA LYS A 9 -48.39 -20.10 20.01
C LYS A 9 -48.11 -18.62 20.32
N PRO A 10 -48.37 -18.17 21.56
CA PRO A 10 -48.06 -16.79 21.97
C PRO A 10 -46.58 -16.59 22.14
N SER A 11 -46.04 -15.49 21.56
CA SER A 11 -44.66 -15.03 21.73
C SER A 11 -44.45 -14.60 23.19
N LEU A 12 -43.55 -15.27 23.87
CA LEU A 12 -42.98 -14.86 25.14
C LEU A 12 -42.12 -13.62 24.91
N ARG A 13 -42.67 -12.44 25.25
CA ARG A 13 -41.90 -11.21 25.40
C ARG A 13 -41.15 -11.29 26.73
N TYR A 14 -39.83 -11.45 26.69
CA TYR A 14 -38.98 -11.17 27.84
C TYR A 14 -38.81 -9.66 27.97
N PRO A 15 -39.01 -9.07 29.15
CA PRO A 15 -38.65 -7.69 29.37
C PRO A 15 -37.14 -7.56 29.39
N VAL A 16 -36.57 -6.83 28.45
CA VAL A 16 -35.19 -6.40 28.48
C VAL A 16 -35.07 -5.35 29.59
N PRO A 17 -34.24 -5.56 30.61
CA PRO A 17 -33.97 -4.52 31.59
C PRO A 17 -33.17 -3.41 30.90
N CYS A 18 -33.80 -2.23 30.81
CA CYS A 18 -33.09 -1.01 30.45
C CYS A 18 -32.12 -0.62 31.55
N HIS A 19 -30.89 -1.13 31.49
CA HIS A 19 -29.81 -0.48 32.21
C HIS A 19 -29.40 0.75 31.42
N PRO A 20 -29.36 1.95 32.04
CA PRO A 20 -28.79 3.11 31.39
C PRO A 20 -27.31 2.82 31.12
N LEU A 21 -26.91 2.90 29.85
CA LEU A 21 -25.52 2.92 29.45
C LEU A 21 -24.81 4.02 30.25
N PRO A 22 -23.62 3.76 30.78
CA PRO A 22 -22.86 4.78 31.48
C PRO A 22 -22.64 5.96 30.53
N THR A 23 -23.17 7.11 30.96
CA THR A 23 -22.99 8.38 30.28
C THR A 23 -21.51 8.66 30.10
N SER A 24 -21.11 8.70 28.86
CA SER A 24 -19.97 9.36 28.23
C SER A 24 -18.98 10.01 29.19
N ARG A 25 -17.81 9.45 29.27
CA ARG A 25 -16.59 10.24 29.46
C ARG A 25 -16.26 10.93 28.15
N ALA A 26 -15.89 12.20 28.26
CA ALA A 26 -15.62 13.18 27.23
C ALA A 26 -15.01 12.62 25.94
N GLY A 27 -15.60 13.02 24.83
CA GLY A 27 -15.30 12.58 23.50
C GLY A 27 -13.86 12.86 23.09
N TYR A 28 -13.21 11.80 22.71
CA TYR A 28 -12.16 11.86 21.71
C TYR A 28 -12.75 11.18 20.47
N ALA A 29 -13.12 11.99 19.49
CA ALA A 29 -13.39 11.51 18.14
C ALA A 29 -12.03 11.01 17.60
N LEU A 30 -11.77 9.73 17.79
CA LEU A 30 -10.68 9.04 17.12
C LEU A 30 -11.14 8.88 15.67
N ASP A 31 -10.53 9.63 14.77
CA ASP A 31 -10.67 9.36 13.34
C ASP A 31 -10.27 7.90 13.12
N SER A 32 -11.15 7.13 12.50
CA SER A 32 -10.97 5.69 12.31
C SER A 32 -9.76 5.35 11.44
N LEU A 33 -9.26 6.33 10.69
CA LEU A 33 -8.15 6.19 9.77
C LEU A 33 -7.20 7.39 9.91
N TYR A 34 -5.99 7.15 10.38
CA TYR A 34 -4.96 8.17 10.51
C TYR A 34 -4.33 8.47 9.16
N GLU A 35 -4.24 9.74 8.77
CA GLU A 35 -3.39 10.15 7.65
C GLU A 35 -1.90 10.08 8.05
N GLU A 36 -1.06 9.58 7.16
CA GLU A 36 0.38 9.57 7.38
C GLU A 36 1.02 10.83 6.81
N ARG A 37 1.78 11.55 7.63
CA ARG A 37 2.63 12.65 7.16
C ARG A 37 3.95 12.16 6.58
N THR A 38 4.47 11.08 7.15
CA THR A 38 5.62 10.33 6.69
C THR A 38 5.22 8.88 6.50
N TRP A 39 5.77 8.24 5.50
CA TRP A 39 5.44 6.86 5.15
C TRP A 39 5.54 5.92 6.36
N ARG A 40 4.45 5.21 6.65
CA ARG A 40 4.27 4.29 7.78
C ARG A 40 4.37 4.92 9.18
N CYS A 41 4.21 6.22 9.27
CA CYS A 41 4.14 6.92 10.54
C CYS A 41 2.78 7.60 10.66
N PRO A 42 1.85 7.07 11.46
CA PRO A 42 0.61 7.76 11.77
C PRO A 42 0.89 9.15 12.34
N ALA A 43 0.14 10.16 11.91
CA ALA A 43 0.25 11.49 12.50
C ALA A 43 -0.15 11.38 13.97
N GLN A 44 0.79 11.62 14.88
CA GLN A 44 0.48 11.78 16.30
C GLN A 44 -0.16 13.16 16.43
N ASN A 45 -1.38 13.20 16.93
CA ASN A 45 -1.94 14.45 17.44
C ASN A 45 -1.19 14.79 18.71
N ASP A 46 -0.84 16.09 18.90
CA ASP A 46 -0.05 16.64 20.01
C ASP A 46 -0.64 16.43 21.43
N SER A 47 -1.66 15.65 21.58
CA SER A 47 -2.17 15.18 22.86
C SER A 47 -1.48 13.86 23.20
N ASP A 48 -0.69 13.91 24.23
CA ASP A 48 0.15 12.89 24.89
C ASP A 48 -0.61 11.64 25.40
N ALA A 49 -1.68 11.24 24.71
CA ALA A 49 -2.35 9.97 24.94
C ALA A 49 -1.62 8.91 24.10
N THR A 50 -0.75 8.15 24.74
CA THR A 50 -0.33 6.84 24.25
C THR A 50 -1.58 6.11 23.79
N ILE A 51 -1.72 5.97 22.46
CA ILE A 51 -2.89 5.29 21.89
C ILE A 51 -2.70 3.80 22.25
N ASP A 52 -3.35 3.38 23.31
CA ASP A 52 -3.35 2.01 23.85
C ASP A 52 -4.22 1.07 22.98
N ALA A 53 -4.42 1.41 21.71
CA ALA A 53 -5.16 0.56 20.79
C ALA A 53 -4.29 -0.60 20.32
N ASP A 54 -4.84 -1.80 20.39
CA ASP A 54 -4.18 -3.02 19.93
C ASP A 54 -3.81 -2.95 18.44
N ILE A 55 -4.65 -2.31 17.62
CA ILE A 55 -4.42 -2.12 16.19
C ILE A 55 -4.77 -0.68 15.80
N LEU A 56 -3.80 0.02 15.24
CA LEU A 56 -3.99 1.34 14.61
C LEU A 56 -4.01 1.18 13.10
N VAL A 57 -4.86 1.93 12.43
CA VAL A 57 -4.93 1.92 10.97
C VAL A 57 -4.59 3.29 10.42
N SER A 58 -3.67 3.36 9.47
CA SER A 58 -3.26 4.59 8.81
C SER A 58 -3.26 4.45 7.29
N ARG A 59 -3.31 5.56 6.57
CA ARG A 59 -3.31 5.61 5.12
C ARG A 59 -2.21 6.52 4.60
N TRP A 60 -1.47 6.02 3.62
CA TRP A 60 -0.46 6.75 2.86
C TRP A 60 -0.90 6.92 1.42
N ILE A 61 -1.16 8.15 1.01
CA ILE A 61 -1.47 8.50 -0.37
C ILE A 61 -0.39 9.42 -0.89
N ASP A 62 0.23 9.05 -1.99
CA ASP A 62 1.17 9.88 -2.68
C ASP A 62 0.87 9.89 -4.19
N PRO A 63 0.39 11.02 -4.73
CA PRO A 63 0.02 11.14 -6.14
C PRO A 63 1.21 11.38 -7.07
N ARG A 64 2.41 11.60 -6.53
CA ARG A 64 3.60 11.95 -7.34
C ARG A 64 4.01 10.79 -8.24
N SER A 65 4.31 11.12 -9.49
CA SER A 65 4.78 10.17 -10.50
C SER A 65 6.31 10.08 -10.57
N SER A 66 7.02 11.07 -9.99
CA SER A 66 8.49 11.09 -9.94
C SER A 66 9.04 10.06 -8.96
N SER A 67 10.23 9.53 -9.24
CA SER A 67 10.91 8.62 -8.32
C SER A 67 11.31 9.35 -7.04
N ARG A 68 11.06 8.71 -5.89
CA ARG A 68 11.34 9.26 -4.57
C ARG A 68 11.67 8.17 -3.57
N HIS A 69 12.46 8.53 -2.57
CA HIS A 69 12.91 7.62 -1.53
C HIS A 69 12.26 8.01 -0.20
N GLU A 70 11.62 7.02 0.41
CA GLU A 70 11.08 7.13 1.77
C GLU A 70 11.82 6.14 2.67
N LYS A 71 12.13 6.57 3.90
CA LYS A 71 12.77 5.74 4.90
C LYS A 71 11.94 5.75 6.17
N THR A 72 11.79 4.59 6.77
CA THR A 72 11.09 4.45 8.04
C THR A 72 11.77 3.41 8.90
N VAL A 73 11.52 3.49 10.21
CA VAL A 73 11.84 2.43 11.18
C VAL A 73 10.55 2.10 11.89
N SER A 74 10.15 0.83 11.87
CA SER A 74 8.94 0.39 12.56
C SER A 74 9.07 0.63 14.06
N SER A 75 7.95 0.96 14.74
CA SER A 75 7.90 1.07 16.19
C SER A 75 8.44 -0.20 16.87
N PRO A 76 9.12 -0.10 18.03
CA PRO A 76 9.68 -1.26 18.72
C PRO A 76 8.62 -2.20 19.29
N ASP A 77 7.40 -1.71 19.47
CA ASP A 77 6.28 -2.43 20.07
C ASP A 77 5.23 -2.90 19.06
N ARG A 78 5.41 -2.61 17.75
CA ARG A 78 4.39 -2.91 16.73
C ARG A 78 4.96 -3.56 15.47
N HIS A 79 4.18 -4.48 14.92
CA HIS A 79 4.34 -4.94 13.54
C HIS A 79 3.53 -4.03 12.61
N VAL A 80 4.00 -3.84 11.37
CA VAL A 80 3.28 -3.06 10.36
C VAL A 80 2.94 -3.94 9.17
N ILE A 81 1.64 -4.05 8.87
CA ILE A 81 1.11 -4.75 7.70
C ILE A 81 0.68 -3.68 6.71
N GLY A 82 1.41 -3.52 5.61
CA GLY A 82 1.04 -2.61 4.53
C GLY A 82 0.26 -3.33 3.44
N VAL A 83 -0.87 -2.78 3.00
CA VAL A 83 -1.70 -3.30 1.90
C VAL A 83 -1.80 -2.26 0.80
N ALA A 84 -1.37 -2.59 -0.41
CA ALA A 84 -1.47 -1.71 -1.57
C ALA A 84 -2.92 -1.65 -2.07
N LEU A 85 -3.52 -0.45 -2.12
CA LEU A 85 -4.86 -0.22 -2.69
C LEU A 85 -4.81 0.04 -4.20
N LYS A 86 -3.68 0.55 -4.69
CA LYS A 86 -3.41 0.77 -6.12
C LYS A 86 -2.18 0.00 -6.54
N THR A 87 -2.19 -0.43 -7.79
CA THR A 87 -0.96 -0.95 -8.41
C THR A 87 0.05 0.17 -8.52
N THR A 88 1.24 -0.05 -7.98
CA THR A 88 2.33 0.93 -7.98
C THR A 88 3.66 0.26 -8.32
N SER A 89 4.63 1.05 -8.80
CA SER A 89 6.00 0.58 -9.02
C SER A 89 6.87 1.05 -7.87
N LEU A 90 7.53 0.10 -7.21
CA LEU A 90 8.40 0.43 -6.09
C LEU A 90 9.50 -0.63 -5.87
N LYS A 91 10.55 -0.21 -5.19
CA LYS A 91 11.57 -1.10 -4.64
C LYS A 91 11.58 -0.97 -3.12
N LEU A 92 11.45 -2.11 -2.43
CA LEU A 92 11.58 -2.20 -0.98
C LEU A 92 12.92 -2.84 -0.63
N THR A 93 13.65 -2.20 0.28
CA THR A 93 14.93 -2.73 0.77
C THR A 93 15.02 -2.64 2.29
N ARG A 94 15.72 -3.61 2.90
CA ARG A 94 16.11 -3.60 4.30
C ARG A 94 17.64 -3.70 4.37
N GLY A 95 18.29 -2.57 4.65
CA GLY A 95 19.74 -2.49 4.50
C GLY A 95 20.16 -2.89 3.08
N PRO A 96 21.09 -3.83 2.91
CA PRO A 96 21.55 -4.29 1.59
C PRO A 96 20.58 -5.26 0.90
N HIS A 97 19.55 -5.76 1.60
CA HIS A 97 18.65 -6.79 1.08
C HIS A 97 17.47 -6.19 0.36
N THR A 98 17.26 -6.53 -0.90
CA THR A 98 16.04 -6.21 -1.64
C THR A 98 14.96 -7.22 -1.28
N ILE A 99 13.85 -6.70 -0.70
CA ILE A 99 12.65 -7.47 -0.34
C ILE A 99 11.75 -7.61 -1.56
N PHE A 100 11.56 -6.49 -2.28
CA PHE A 100 10.73 -6.44 -3.46
C PHE A 100 11.28 -5.39 -4.43
N ASP A 101 11.20 -5.65 -5.74
CA ASP A 101 11.55 -4.69 -6.79
C ASP A 101 10.64 -4.93 -8.00
N GLY A 102 9.84 -3.95 -8.36
CA GLY A 102 8.96 -4.02 -9.51
C GLY A 102 7.55 -3.48 -9.26
N LEU A 103 6.58 -4.02 -10.02
CA LEU A 103 5.18 -3.63 -9.94
C LEU A 103 4.48 -4.35 -8.79
N MET A 104 4.10 -3.61 -7.76
CA MET A 104 3.29 -4.10 -6.66
C MET A 104 1.81 -3.95 -7.02
N ALA A 105 1.15 -5.06 -7.31
CA ALA A 105 -0.27 -5.06 -7.66
C ALA A 105 -1.14 -4.66 -6.46
N ALA A 106 -2.31 -4.07 -6.74
CA ALA A 106 -3.33 -3.86 -5.70
C ALA A 106 -3.64 -5.18 -4.98
N GLY A 107 -3.87 -5.11 -3.68
CA GLY A 107 -4.04 -6.28 -2.80
C GLY A 107 -2.74 -6.99 -2.41
N THR A 108 -1.58 -6.47 -2.81
CA THR A 108 -0.32 -6.98 -2.28
C THR A 108 -0.11 -6.44 -0.87
N LEU A 109 0.14 -7.35 0.06
CA LEU A 109 0.51 -7.02 1.43
C LEU A 109 1.99 -7.31 1.71
N HIS A 110 2.55 -6.53 2.63
CA HIS A 110 3.90 -6.70 3.13
C HIS A 110 3.92 -6.55 4.65
N VAL A 111 4.57 -7.47 5.35
CA VAL A 111 4.70 -7.44 6.81
C VAL A 111 6.11 -7.03 7.21
N THR A 112 6.21 -6.07 8.13
CA THR A 112 7.47 -5.61 8.72
C THR A 112 7.40 -5.78 10.23
N GLY A 113 8.42 -6.40 10.80
CA GLY A 113 8.54 -6.57 12.26
C GLY A 113 8.91 -5.29 13.00
N PRO A 114 8.93 -5.35 14.35
CA PRO A 114 9.31 -4.24 15.21
C PRO A 114 10.76 -3.83 14.99
N SER A 115 11.05 -2.53 15.16
CA SER A 115 12.40 -1.95 15.05
C SER A 115 13.12 -2.27 13.72
N GLN A 116 12.38 -2.59 12.66
CA GLN A 116 12.97 -2.90 11.37
C GLN A 116 13.09 -1.63 10.51
N PRO A 117 14.31 -1.30 10.04
CA PRO A 117 14.50 -0.25 9.06
C PRO A 117 14.01 -0.72 7.69
N LEU A 118 13.25 0.13 7.01
CA LEU A 118 12.75 -0.12 5.68
C LEU A 118 12.97 1.11 4.81
N THR A 119 13.42 0.90 3.58
CA THR A 119 13.54 1.95 2.58
C THR A 119 12.67 1.57 1.38
N ALA A 120 11.86 2.51 0.90
CA ALA A 120 11.09 2.38 -0.31
C ALA A 120 11.55 3.41 -1.34
N GLU A 121 11.82 2.97 -2.56
CA GLU A 121 11.93 3.82 -3.74
C GLU A 121 10.63 3.71 -4.51
N PHE A 122 9.74 4.70 -4.37
CA PHE A 122 8.51 4.77 -5.14
C PHE A 122 8.79 5.36 -6.51
N ARG A 123 8.34 4.69 -7.57
CA ARG A 123 8.54 5.09 -8.97
C ARG A 123 7.22 5.45 -9.66
N ALA A 124 6.10 5.39 -8.93
CA ALA A 124 4.76 5.68 -9.41
C ALA A 124 3.88 6.17 -8.25
N PRO A 125 2.72 6.79 -8.54
CA PRO A 125 1.72 7.12 -7.54
C PRO A 125 1.34 5.89 -6.72
N CYS A 126 1.09 6.08 -5.42
CA CYS A 126 0.77 4.98 -4.52
C CYS A 126 -0.37 5.33 -3.58
N ASP A 127 -1.00 4.27 -3.05
CA ASP A 127 -2.07 4.34 -2.06
C ASP A 127 -2.01 3.06 -1.22
N PHE A 128 -1.71 3.19 0.07
CA PHE A 128 -1.55 2.09 0.99
C PHE A 128 -2.39 2.30 2.26
N ILE A 129 -2.90 1.21 2.78
CA ILE A 129 -3.37 1.13 4.17
C ILE A 129 -2.30 0.40 4.98
N HIS A 130 -1.95 0.96 6.14
CA HIS A 130 -1.05 0.34 7.09
C HIS A 130 -1.78 0.00 8.38
N PHE A 131 -1.65 -1.26 8.81
CA PHE A 131 -2.14 -1.76 10.10
C PHE A 131 -0.95 -1.89 11.03
N HIS A 132 -0.94 -1.09 12.10
CA HIS A 132 0.08 -1.11 13.15
C HIS A 132 -0.42 -1.97 14.30
N VAL A 133 0.08 -3.18 14.40
CA VAL A 133 -0.41 -4.22 15.31
C VAL A 133 0.52 -4.35 16.52
N SER A 134 -0.01 -4.20 17.74
CA SER A 134 0.80 -4.28 18.95
C SER A 134 1.36 -5.70 19.17
N ASN A 135 2.59 -5.78 19.66
CA ASN A 135 3.23 -7.06 20.00
C ASN A 135 2.47 -7.78 21.12
N GLU A 136 1.86 -7.02 22.02
CA GLU A 136 1.07 -7.56 23.11
C GLU A 136 -0.20 -8.26 22.60
N TYR A 137 -0.91 -7.63 21.66
CA TYR A 137 -2.07 -8.23 21.01
C TYR A 137 -1.68 -9.56 20.33
N LEU A 138 -0.58 -9.57 19.58
CA LEU A 138 -0.11 -10.76 18.89
C LEU A 138 0.24 -11.88 19.88
N ARG A 139 0.88 -11.54 21.00
CA ARG A 139 1.22 -12.49 22.06
C ARG A 139 -0.05 -13.08 22.70
N LYS A 140 -0.99 -12.23 23.13
CA LYS A 140 -2.28 -12.67 23.72
C LYS A 140 -3.03 -13.64 22.79
N ARG A 141 -2.98 -13.39 21.47
CA ARG A 141 -3.63 -14.27 20.49
C ARG A 141 -2.90 -15.58 20.26
N GLN A 142 -1.58 -15.58 20.34
CA GLN A 142 -0.78 -16.81 20.26
C GLN A 142 -1.03 -17.72 21.47
N ASP A 143 -1.10 -17.15 22.67
CA ASP A 143 -1.36 -17.89 23.90
C ASP A 143 -2.77 -18.49 23.93
N ALA A 144 -3.74 -17.81 23.30
CA ALA A 144 -5.13 -18.28 23.17
C ALA A 144 -5.34 -19.31 22.03
N ALA A 145 -4.39 -19.44 21.11
CA ALA A 145 -4.49 -20.35 19.98
C ALA A 145 -4.06 -21.78 20.38
N ARG A 146 -4.80 -22.77 19.89
CA ARG A 146 -4.38 -24.17 20.08
C ARG A 146 -3.03 -24.43 19.43
N PRO A 147 -2.11 -25.15 20.09
CA PRO A 147 -0.82 -25.52 19.51
C PRO A 147 -1.01 -26.20 18.14
N GLY A 148 -0.32 -25.70 17.11
CA GLY A 148 -0.32 -26.28 15.77
C GLY A 148 -1.27 -25.65 14.75
N LEU A 149 -2.13 -24.68 15.12
CA LEU A 149 -3.10 -24.06 14.21
C LEU A 149 -2.74 -22.66 13.70
N SER A 150 -1.72 -22.01 14.27
CA SER A 150 -1.34 -20.66 13.88
C SER A 150 0.17 -20.49 13.86
N GLN A 151 0.72 -19.96 12.76
CA GLN A 151 2.10 -19.50 12.74
C GLN A 151 2.18 -18.10 13.37
N PRO A 152 3.25 -17.79 14.13
CA PRO A 152 3.44 -16.45 14.65
C PRO A 152 3.63 -15.45 13.51
N ILE A 153 2.92 -14.32 13.55
CA ILE A 153 3.05 -13.23 12.56
C ILE A 153 4.50 -12.72 12.46
N ARG A 154 5.28 -12.81 13.55
CA ARG A 154 6.71 -12.48 13.54
C ARG A 154 7.53 -13.29 12.54
N ASP A 155 7.07 -14.48 12.13
CA ASP A 155 7.74 -15.31 11.14
C ASP A 155 7.40 -14.88 9.69
N LEU A 156 6.48 -13.90 9.55
CA LEU A 156 6.06 -13.34 8.26
C LEU A 156 6.88 -12.09 7.86
N ASN A 157 7.96 -11.77 8.57
CA ASN A 157 8.82 -10.64 8.21
C ASN A 157 9.32 -10.76 6.78
N ASP A 158 9.25 -9.65 6.03
CA ASP A 158 9.57 -9.53 4.61
C ASP A 158 8.67 -10.38 3.69
N PHE A 159 7.54 -10.80 4.21
CA PHE A 159 6.57 -11.54 3.42
C PHE A 159 5.80 -10.58 2.51
N VAL A 160 5.93 -10.79 1.20
CA VAL A 160 5.21 -10.04 0.18
C VAL A 160 4.30 -10.99 -0.58
N ILE A 161 3.00 -10.81 -0.45
CA ILE A 161 2.01 -11.67 -1.11
C ILE A 161 0.79 -10.87 -1.55
N ARG A 162 0.18 -11.27 -2.65
CA ARG A 162 -1.13 -10.78 -3.04
C ARG A 162 -2.23 -11.57 -2.34
N ASP A 163 -3.13 -10.85 -1.67
CA ASP A 163 -4.25 -11.42 -0.91
C ASP A 163 -5.55 -10.69 -1.22
N PRO A 164 -6.52 -11.35 -1.90
CA PRO A 164 -7.80 -10.73 -2.26
C PRO A 164 -8.64 -10.30 -1.06
N LEU A 165 -8.59 -11.05 0.06
CA LEU A 165 -9.33 -10.67 1.27
C LEU A 165 -8.70 -9.46 1.95
N ALA A 166 -7.37 -9.40 2.03
CA ALA A 166 -6.67 -8.23 2.53
C ALA A 166 -6.98 -6.98 1.68
N GLU A 167 -7.05 -7.13 0.34
CA GLU A 167 -7.45 -6.06 -0.56
C GLU A 167 -8.87 -5.57 -0.25
N LEU A 168 -9.83 -6.49 -0.11
CA LEU A 168 -11.22 -6.15 0.20
C LEU A 168 -11.34 -5.42 1.53
N LEU A 169 -10.74 -5.96 2.59
CA LEU A 169 -10.76 -5.37 3.93
C LEU A 169 -10.11 -3.98 3.96
N ALA A 170 -8.99 -3.79 3.28
CA ALA A 170 -8.34 -2.49 3.19
C ALA A 170 -9.16 -1.47 2.38
N ARG A 171 -9.84 -1.90 1.31
CA ARG A 171 -10.74 -1.03 0.53
C ARG A 171 -11.96 -0.60 1.32
N THR A 172 -12.59 -1.50 2.08
CA THR A 172 -13.75 -1.12 2.91
C THR A 172 -13.40 -0.03 3.92
N LEU A 173 -12.18 -0.03 4.46
CA LEU A 173 -11.69 1.05 5.33
C LEU A 173 -11.45 2.34 4.56
N ALA A 174 -10.87 2.25 3.36
CA ALA A 174 -10.56 3.43 2.55
C ALA A 174 -11.82 4.13 1.99
N GLU A 175 -12.88 3.38 1.72
CA GLU A 175 -14.13 3.86 1.12
C GLU A 175 -15.21 4.17 2.18
N GLY A 176 -15.20 3.43 3.29
CA GLY A 176 -16.21 3.54 4.36
C GLY A 176 -15.91 4.56 5.45
N GLY A 177 -14.76 5.25 5.38
CA GLY A 177 -14.23 6.12 6.43
C GLY A 177 -15.14 7.30 6.76
N ARG A 178 -16.17 7.06 7.59
CA ARG A 178 -16.79 8.12 8.39
C ARG A 178 -15.90 8.35 9.61
N ALA A 179 -15.49 9.58 9.81
CA ALA A 179 -14.80 9.99 11.02
C ALA A 179 -15.59 9.48 12.25
N GLY A 180 -14.95 8.71 13.12
CA GLY A 180 -15.52 8.26 14.39
C GLY A 180 -15.69 6.75 14.60
N ASP A 181 -15.38 5.88 13.63
CA ASP A 181 -15.58 4.43 13.78
C ASP A 181 -14.28 3.64 14.05
N GLY A 182 -13.56 4.03 15.10
CA GLY A 182 -12.34 3.35 15.54
C GLY A 182 -12.54 1.85 15.81
N LEU A 183 -13.71 1.48 16.34
CA LEU A 183 -14.07 0.07 16.59
C LEU A 183 -14.20 -0.73 15.28
N TYR A 184 -14.71 -0.11 14.23
CA TYR A 184 -14.79 -0.75 12.91
C TYR A 184 -13.40 -1.00 12.33
N ALA A 185 -12.54 0.01 12.34
CA ALA A 185 -11.16 -0.12 11.85
C ALA A 185 -10.38 -1.17 12.63
N GLU A 186 -10.54 -1.22 13.95
CA GLU A 186 -9.93 -2.23 14.81
C GLU A 186 -10.46 -3.64 14.48
N SER A 187 -11.78 -3.80 14.32
CA SER A 187 -12.39 -5.10 13.99
C SER A 187 -11.92 -5.63 12.63
N VAL A 188 -11.81 -4.75 11.63
CA VAL A 188 -11.26 -5.10 10.31
C VAL A 188 -9.79 -5.49 10.43
N GLY A 189 -9.00 -4.74 11.21
CA GLY A 189 -7.60 -5.05 11.48
C GLY A 189 -7.43 -6.39 12.19
N GLN A 190 -8.25 -6.68 13.20
CA GLN A 190 -8.26 -7.98 13.89
C GLN A 190 -8.58 -9.13 12.92
N THR A 191 -9.56 -8.93 12.05
CA THR A 191 -9.93 -9.93 11.03
C THR A 191 -8.77 -10.19 10.08
N LEU A 192 -8.09 -9.13 9.60
CA LEU A 192 -6.92 -9.27 8.74
C LEU A 192 -5.77 -10.00 9.43
N VAL A 193 -5.45 -9.64 10.67
CA VAL A 193 -4.41 -10.30 11.47
C VAL A 193 -4.69 -11.79 11.63
N MET A 194 -5.93 -12.14 11.98
CA MET A 194 -6.33 -13.56 12.12
C MET A 194 -6.30 -14.31 10.81
N HIS A 195 -6.67 -13.66 9.70
CA HIS A 195 -6.58 -14.24 8.37
C HIS A 195 -5.13 -14.55 7.99
N ILE A 196 -4.21 -13.59 8.18
CA ILE A 196 -2.79 -13.77 7.88
C ILE A 196 -2.16 -14.84 8.79
N ALA A 197 -2.49 -14.84 10.08
CA ALA A 197 -1.97 -15.83 11.05
C ALA A 197 -2.40 -17.27 10.76
N ARG A 198 -3.55 -17.45 10.11
CA ARG A 198 -4.05 -18.79 9.71
C ARG A 198 -3.49 -19.25 8.37
N ARG A 199 -2.90 -18.34 7.59
CA ARG A 199 -2.29 -18.75 6.33
C ARG A 199 -1.07 -19.59 6.62
N GLU A 200 -1.09 -20.80 6.10
CA GLU A 200 0.17 -21.51 5.90
C GLU A 200 1.05 -20.62 5.02
N GLN A 201 2.26 -20.30 5.48
CA GLN A 201 3.23 -19.71 4.56
C GLN A 201 3.18 -20.57 3.30
N PRO A 202 3.05 -19.97 2.10
CA PRO A 202 3.34 -20.73 0.91
C PRO A 202 4.78 -21.17 1.12
N ARG A 203 4.97 -22.43 1.56
CA ARG A 203 6.28 -23.07 1.54
C ARG A 203 6.80 -22.75 0.17
N PRO A 204 8.05 -22.23 0.02
CA PRO A 204 8.60 -22.02 -1.30
C PRO A 204 8.35 -23.33 -2.03
N THR A 205 7.29 -23.31 -2.85
CA THR A 205 6.91 -24.52 -3.56
C THR A 205 8.15 -24.86 -4.35
N VAL A 206 8.58 -26.12 -4.28
CA VAL A 206 9.74 -26.69 -4.99
C VAL A 206 9.76 -26.31 -6.49
N ASN A 207 8.71 -25.63 -6.94
CA ASN A 207 8.38 -25.21 -8.30
C ASN A 207 8.61 -23.72 -8.61
N ALA A 208 9.23 -22.90 -7.74
CA ALA A 208 9.60 -21.55 -8.13
C ALA A 208 10.75 -21.60 -9.14
N LEU A 209 10.70 -20.75 -10.16
CA LEU A 209 11.76 -20.71 -11.18
C LEU A 209 13.11 -20.37 -10.52
N PRO A 210 14.15 -21.20 -10.66
CA PRO A 210 15.46 -20.95 -10.07
C PRO A 210 16.00 -19.57 -10.48
N LYS A 211 16.68 -18.88 -9.58
CA LYS A 211 17.19 -17.51 -9.79
C LYS A 211 17.96 -17.35 -11.11
N TRP A 212 18.80 -18.33 -11.49
CA TRP A 212 19.56 -18.26 -12.72
C TRP A 212 18.68 -18.36 -13.97
N ARG A 213 17.63 -19.18 -13.95
CA ARG A 213 16.65 -19.26 -15.05
C ARG A 213 15.83 -17.97 -15.12
N LEU A 214 15.41 -17.46 -13.98
CA LEU A 214 14.69 -16.19 -13.93
C LEU A 214 15.53 -15.05 -14.50
N LYS A 215 16.80 -14.94 -14.10
CA LYS A 215 17.72 -13.93 -14.64
C LYS A 215 17.89 -14.06 -16.17
N ARG A 216 18.01 -15.28 -16.68
CA ARG A 216 18.11 -15.54 -18.12
C ARG A 216 16.84 -15.08 -18.88
N VAL A 217 15.66 -15.36 -18.32
CA VAL A 217 14.38 -14.89 -18.90
C VAL A 217 14.28 -13.38 -18.87
N GLN A 218 14.67 -12.74 -17.75
CA GLN A 218 14.68 -11.28 -17.63
C GLN A 218 15.60 -10.64 -18.66
N GLN A 219 16.84 -11.14 -18.79
CA GLN A 219 17.80 -10.68 -19.81
C GLN A 219 17.25 -10.82 -21.23
N TYR A 220 16.56 -11.93 -21.51
CA TYR A 220 15.93 -12.12 -22.82
C TYR A 220 14.82 -11.11 -23.08
N VAL A 221 13.95 -10.88 -22.10
CA VAL A 221 12.89 -9.85 -22.19
C VAL A 221 13.49 -8.47 -22.42
N ASP A 222 14.53 -8.09 -21.65
CA ASP A 222 15.16 -6.78 -21.75
C ASP A 222 15.82 -6.55 -23.14
N ALA A 223 16.34 -7.61 -23.75
CA ALA A 223 17.00 -7.55 -25.06
C ALA A 223 16.01 -7.51 -26.25
N HIS A 224 14.74 -7.91 -26.07
CA HIS A 224 13.78 -8.10 -27.17
C HIS A 224 12.43 -7.40 -26.87
N LEU A 225 12.44 -6.30 -26.07
CA LEU A 225 11.21 -5.62 -25.64
C LEU A 225 10.38 -5.08 -26.81
N ASP A 226 11.02 -4.68 -27.88
CA ASP A 226 10.44 -4.16 -29.11
C ASP A 226 9.80 -5.25 -30.00
N GLU A 227 10.18 -6.51 -29.77
CA GLU A 227 9.70 -7.63 -30.54
C GLU A 227 8.42 -8.27 -29.97
N SER A 228 7.75 -9.11 -30.75
CA SER A 228 6.63 -9.90 -30.23
C SER A 228 7.13 -11.12 -29.47
N ILE A 229 7.19 -11.01 -28.15
CA ILE A 229 7.60 -12.12 -27.26
C ILE A 229 6.37 -12.94 -26.87
N SER A 230 6.38 -14.23 -27.21
CA SER A 230 5.33 -15.17 -26.81
C SER A 230 5.68 -15.91 -25.50
N LEU A 231 4.65 -16.52 -24.89
CA LEU A 231 4.84 -17.42 -23.76
C LEU A 231 5.74 -18.62 -24.12
N ALA A 232 5.70 -19.05 -25.38
CA ALA A 232 6.52 -20.16 -25.87
C ALA A 232 8.00 -19.79 -25.88
N ASP A 233 8.35 -18.58 -26.32
CA ASP A 233 9.72 -18.10 -26.37
C ASP A 233 10.32 -18.03 -24.97
N LEU A 234 9.59 -17.45 -24.02
CA LEU A 234 10.03 -17.37 -22.63
C LEU A 234 10.17 -18.75 -21.97
N ALA A 235 9.27 -19.68 -22.29
CA ALA A 235 9.35 -21.05 -21.79
C ALA A 235 10.56 -21.79 -22.39
N GLN A 236 10.86 -21.58 -23.65
CA GLN A 236 12.04 -22.14 -24.34
C GLN A 236 13.34 -21.60 -23.73
N VAL A 237 13.43 -20.28 -23.48
CA VAL A 237 14.56 -19.64 -22.81
C VAL A 237 14.79 -20.24 -21.41
N ALA A 238 13.70 -20.55 -20.69
CA ALA A 238 13.78 -21.19 -19.37
C ALA A 238 14.05 -22.70 -19.44
N GLY A 239 13.96 -23.34 -20.60
CA GLY A 239 14.07 -24.79 -20.78
C GLY A 239 12.90 -25.55 -20.12
N LEU A 240 11.67 -25.03 -20.26
CA LEU A 240 10.45 -25.57 -19.65
C LEU A 240 9.31 -25.62 -20.67
N SER A 241 8.31 -26.47 -20.38
CA SER A 241 7.02 -26.36 -21.10
C SER A 241 6.29 -25.08 -20.71
N ARG A 242 5.45 -24.56 -21.60
CA ARG A 242 4.68 -23.32 -21.39
C ARG A 242 3.90 -23.30 -20.06
N MET A 243 3.27 -24.42 -19.71
CA MET A 243 2.47 -24.54 -18.50
C MET A 243 3.36 -24.50 -17.23
N HIS A 244 4.43 -25.29 -17.22
CA HIS A 244 5.38 -25.31 -16.10
C HIS A 244 6.09 -23.96 -15.93
N PHE A 245 6.50 -23.34 -17.05
CA PHE A 245 7.11 -22.01 -17.01
C PHE A 245 6.16 -20.97 -16.43
N ALA A 246 4.92 -20.86 -16.90
CA ALA A 246 3.96 -19.87 -16.41
C ALA A 246 3.71 -20.02 -14.90
N ALA A 247 3.59 -21.26 -14.41
CA ALA A 247 3.40 -21.54 -12.99
C ALA A 247 4.63 -21.18 -12.17
N GLN A 248 5.82 -21.63 -12.58
CA GLN A 248 7.09 -21.39 -11.88
C GLN A 248 7.50 -19.93 -11.92
N PHE A 249 7.30 -19.26 -13.07
CA PHE A 249 7.58 -17.83 -13.22
C PHE A 249 6.70 -17.00 -12.29
N ARG A 250 5.40 -17.32 -12.24
CA ARG A 250 4.47 -16.66 -11.32
C ARG A 250 4.85 -16.92 -9.85
N ALA A 251 5.26 -18.15 -9.51
CA ALA A 251 5.72 -18.47 -8.16
C ALA A 251 6.99 -17.69 -7.77
N ALA A 252 7.91 -17.45 -8.75
CA ALA A 252 9.15 -16.73 -8.52
C ALA A 252 9.00 -15.20 -8.50
N THR A 253 8.06 -14.64 -9.30
CA THR A 253 7.95 -13.19 -9.53
C THR A 253 6.65 -12.57 -8.99
N GLY A 254 5.64 -13.38 -8.69
CA GLY A 254 4.29 -12.92 -8.38
C GLY A 254 3.46 -12.54 -9.63
N TYR A 255 4.06 -12.47 -10.82
CA TYR A 255 3.44 -12.03 -12.07
C TYR A 255 3.18 -13.17 -13.03
N ARG A 256 2.12 -13.04 -13.84
CA ARG A 256 2.02 -13.82 -15.07
C ARG A 256 3.06 -13.32 -16.06
N PRO A 257 3.67 -14.19 -16.90
CA PRO A 257 4.70 -13.77 -17.85
C PRO A 257 4.29 -12.61 -18.76
N HIS A 258 3.06 -12.60 -19.24
CA HIS A 258 2.53 -11.53 -20.08
C HIS A 258 2.40 -10.19 -19.33
N ASP A 259 1.92 -10.21 -18.08
CA ASP A 259 1.79 -9.00 -17.27
C ASP A 259 3.18 -8.41 -16.94
N TYR A 260 4.17 -9.27 -16.70
CA TYR A 260 5.56 -8.87 -16.52
C TYR A 260 6.13 -8.20 -17.77
N LEU A 261 5.89 -8.78 -18.97
CA LEU A 261 6.32 -8.19 -20.24
C LEU A 261 5.71 -6.81 -20.46
N LEU A 262 4.39 -6.68 -20.25
CA LEU A 262 3.70 -5.38 -20.37
C LEU A 262 4.30 -4.34 -19.39
N TYR A 263 4.63 -4.77 -18.18
CA TYR A 263 5.25 -3.90 -17.20
C TYR A 263 6.63 -3.41 -17.69
N GLN A 264 7.50 -4.29 -18.14
CA GLN A 264 8.84 -3.92 -18.63
C GLN A 264 8.75 -2.95 -19.83
N ARG A 265 7.80 -3.17 -20.73
CA ARG A 265 7.53 -2.27 -21.85
C ARG A 265 7.12 -0.86 -21.37
N ILE A 266 6.27 -0.78 -20.35
CA ILE A 266 5.86 0.52 -19.78
C ILE A 266 7.01 1.21 -19.05
N GLU A 267 7.87 0.49 -18.33
CA GLU A 267 9.06 1.08 -17.70
C GLU A 267 10.05 1.61 -18.76
N SER A 268 10.26 0.90 -19.84
CA SER A 268 11.06 1.38 -20.98
C SER A 268 10.41 2.62 -21.62
N ALA A 269 9.08 2.61 -21.83
CA ALA A 269 8.37 3.76 -22.36
C ALA A 269 8.50 5.01 -21.45
N LYS A 270 8.45 4.85 -20.13
CA LYS A 270 8.67 5.96 -19.19
C LYS A 270 10.05 6.60 -19.35
N ALA A 271 11.08 5.79 -19.52
CA ALA A 271 12.43 6.29 -19.78
C ALA A 271 12.48 7.12 -21.07
N MET A 272 11.88 6.62 -22.15
CA MET A 272 11.81 7.35 -23.43
C MET A 272 10.98 8.63 -23.33
N LEU A 273 9.79 8.58 -22.68
CA LEU A 273 8.93 9.74 -22.45
C LEU A 273 9.64 10.86 -21.66
N SER A 274 10.57 10.47 -20.77
CA SER A 274 11.30 11.38 -19.92
C SER A 274 12.54 11.99 -20.60
N SER A 275 13.14 11.29 -21.57
CA SER A 275 14.43 11.65 -22.16
C SER A 275 14.34 12.18 -23.59
N THR A 276 13.18 11.98 -24.26
CA THR A 276 13.02 12.32 -25.68
C THR A 276 11.67 12.98 -25.96
N ASP A 277 11.61 13.75 -27.06
CA ASP A 277 10.38 14.32 -27.60
C ASP A 277 9.71 13.41 -28.67
N THR A 278 10.16 12.16 -28.75
CA THR A 278 9.65 11.17 -29.70
C THR A 278 8.12 11.06 -29.64
N PRO A 279 7.41 11.02 -30.80
CA PRO A 279 5.97 10.88 -30.84
C PRO A 279 5.46 9.63 -30.10
N LEU A 280 4.28 9.70 -29.48
CA LEU A 280 3.73 8.59 -28.70
C LEU A 280 3.50 7.32 -29.51
N CYS A 281 3.17 7.45 -30.79
CA CYS A 281 3.01 6.32 -31.70
C CYS A 281 4.34 5.58 -31.91
N GLU A 282 5.43 6.31 -32.06
CA GLU A 282 6.77 5.76 -32.26
C GLU A 282 7.29 5.12 -30.96
N ILE A 283 7.10 5.78 -29.80
CA ILE A 283 7.41 5.17 -28.51
C ILE A 283 6.65 3.85 -28.34
N ALA A 284 5.35 3.81 -28.67
CA ALA A 284 4.57 2.59 -28.59
C ALA A 284 5.18 1.45 -29.41
N LEU A 285 5.60 1.72 -30.63
CA LEU A 285 6.26 0.74 -31.50
C LEU A 285 7.62 0.31 -30.95
N ASN A 286 8.46 1.27 -30.52
CA ASN A 286 9.80 1.00 -30.01
C ASN A 286 9.80 0.17 -28.72
N VAL A 287 8.69 0.16 -27.97
CA VAL A 287 8.55 -0.71 -26.79
C VAL A 287 7.65 -1.93 -27.06
N GLY A 288 7.41 -2.26 -28.32
CA GLY A 288 6.77 -3.51 -28.77
C GLY A 288 5.25 -3.54 -28.73
N PHE A 289 4.54 -2.38 -28.66
CA PHE A 289 3.11 -2.33 -28.87
C PHE A 289 2.78 -2.14 -30.35
N GLN A 290 1.85 -2.93 -30.87
CA GLN A 290 1.43 -2.84 -32.26
C GLN A 290 0.48 -1.67 -32.55
N ALA A 291 -0.13 -1.07 -31.49
CA ALA A 291 -1.05 0.05 -31.62
C ALA A 291 -0.90 1.01 -30.46
N GLN A 292 -0.84 2.33 -30.76
CA GLN A 292 -0.76 3.40 -29.76
C GLN A 292 -1.97 3.39 -28.79
N ALA A 293 -3.17 3.02 -29.26
CA ALA A 293 -4.36 2.96 -28.41
C ALA A 293 -4.22 1.90 -27.32
N HIS A 294 -3.69 0.71 -27.67
CA HIS A 294 -3.39 -0.34 -26.69
C HIS A 294 -2.31 0.10 -25.70
N PHE A 295 -1.22 0.67 -26.20
CA PHE A 295 -0.16 1.26 -25.36
C PHE A 295 -0.73 2.26 -24.37
N SER A 296 -1.52 3.24 -24.82
CA SER A 296 -2.10 4.27 -23.95
C SER A 296 -3.02 3.72 -22.86
N THR A 297 -3.80 2.68 -23.21
CA THR A 297 -4.70 1.99 -22.27
C THR A 297 -3.91 1.24 -21.20
N VAL A 298 -2.89 0.47 -21.61
CA VAL A 298 -2.02 -0.28 -20.69
C VAL A 298 -1.20 0.68 -19.82
N PHE A 299 -0.64 1.72 -20.42
CA PHE A 299 0.12 2.74 -19.71
C PHE A 299 -0.73 3.39 -18.61
N LYS A 300 -1.95 3.88 -18.95
CA LYS A 300 -2.88 4.46 -17.96
C LYS A 300 -3.26 3.46 -16.87
N ARG A 301 -3.49 2.20 -17.23
CA ARG A 301 -3.82 1.15 -16.25
C ARG A 301 -2.69 0.91 -15.24
N LEU A 302 -1.42 0.95 -15.70
CA LEU A 302 -0.26 0.64 -14.87
C LEU A 302 0.30 1.85 -14.12
N THR A 303 0.16 3.06 -14.67
CA THR A 303 0.73 4.29 -14.08
C THR A 303 -0.31 5.21 -13.43
N GLY A 304 -1.59 5.01 -13.73
CA GLY A 304 -2.68 5.86 -13.27
C GLY A 304 -2.99 7.05 -14.19
N GLU A 305 -2.11 7.41 -15.12
CA GLU A 305 -2.27 8.54 -16.03
C GLU A 305 -1.88 8.20 -17.48
N THR A 306 -2.29 9.06 -18.43
CA THR A 306 -1.97 8.84 -19.84
C THR A 306 -0.50 9.14 -20.15
N PRO A 307 0.09 8.51 -21.22
CA PRO A 307 1.48 8.79 -21.61
C PRO A 307 1.79 10.27 -21.83
N ALA A 308 0.84 11.02 -22.45
CA ALA A 308 1.00 12.44 -22.68
C ALA A 308 1.06 13.24 -21.36
N ARG A 309 0.18 12.92 -20.42
CA ARG A 309 0.15 13.57 -19.11
C ARG A 309 1.40 13.24 -18.30
N TRP A 310 1.86 12.00 -18.34
CA TRP A 310 3.11 11.55 -17.74
C TRP A 310 4.30 12.38 -18.27
N ARG A 311 4.45 12.49 -19.58
CA ARG A 311 5.52 13.31 -20.19
C ARG A 311 5.49 14.75 -19.68
N PHE A 312 4.30 15.36 -19.66
CA PHE A 312 4.14 16.73 -19.20
C PHE A 312 4.48 16.89 -17.72
N SER A 313 4.08 15.97 -16.84
CA SER A 313 4.40 16.04 -15.41
C SER A 313 5.91 15.93 -15.16
N VAL A 314 6.59 15.00 -15.83
CA VAL A 314 8.05 14.80 -15.66
C VAL A 314 8.85 16.00 -16.19
N ILE A 315 8.44 16.60 -17.32
CA ILE A 315 9.10 17.79 -17.85
C ILE A 315 8.92 18.97 -16.89
N ARG A 316 7.70 19.17 -16.37
CA ARG A 316 7.40 20.24 -15.42
C ARG A 316 8.18 20.08 -14.12
N ASP A 317 8.30 18.88 -13.59
CA ASP A 317 9.04 18.61 -12.35
C ASP A 317 10.56 18.85 -12.52
N ARG A 318 11.10 18.68 -13.74
CA ARG A 318 12.50 19.00 -14.07
C ARG A 318 12.75 20.50 -14.25
N THR A 319 11.73 21.26 -14.71
CA THR A 319 11.85 22.70 -14.97
C THR A 319 11.44 23.56 -13.79
N SER A 320 10.83 23.01 -12.74
CA SER A 320 10.55 23.71 -11.49
C SER A 320 11.86 23.81 -10.69
N PRO A 321 12.48 25.01 -10.54
CA PRO A 321 13.62 25.17 -9.66
C PRO A 321 13.18 24.82 -8.23
N GLU A 322 14.00 24.05 -7.52
CA GLU A 322 13.89 23.91 -6.07
C GLU A 322 13.85 25.32 -5.47
N MET A 323 12.69 25.76 -5.01
CA MET A 323 12.61 26.95 -4.20
C MET A 323 13.33 26.65 -2.90
N PRO A 324 14.47 27.28 -2.60
CA PRO A 324 15.14 27.12 -1.33
C PRO A 324 14.16 27.54 -0.24
N GLY A 325 14.04 26.72 0.79
CA GLY A 325 13.07 26.76 1.88
C GLY A 325 12.66 28.17 2.28
N ARG A 326 11.38 28.40 2.27
CA ARG A 326 10.76 29.60 2.84
C ARG A 326 11.21 29.69 4.31
N PRO A 327 11.94 30.74 4.72
CA PRO A 327 12.30 30.86 6.14
C PRO A 327 11.01 30.94 6.95
N ALA A 328 10.97 30.19 8.04
CA ALA A 328 9.87 30.20 9.00
C ALA A 328 9.59 31.66 9.39
N ALA A 329 8.35 32.09 9.19
CA ALA A 329 7.88 33.42 9.62
C ALA A 329 8.09 33.56 11.14
N VAL A 330 9.07 34.36 11.50
CA VAL A 330 9.28 34.81 12.87
C VAL A 330 8.00 35.54 13.29
N LYS A 331 7.27 34.99 14.24
CA LYS A 331 6.15 35.70 14.88
C LYS A 331 6.69 36.93 15.58
N ALA A 332 6.45 38.09 15.00
CA ALA A 332 6.68 39.36 15.68
C ALA A 332 5.67 39.46 16.81
N ASN A 333 6.15 39.42 18.05
CA ASN A 333 5.41 39.76 19.26
C ASN A 333 5.05 41.26 19.18
N HIS A 334 3.81 41.59 18.87
CA HIS A 334 3.27 42.90 19.10
C HIS A 334 2.98 43.06 20.61
N THR A 335 3.93 43.66 21.32
CA THR A 335 3.68 44.26 22.62
C THR A 335 2.91 45.54 22.40
N VAL A 336 1.66 45.56 22.85
CA VAL A 336 0.79 46.74 22.87
C VAL A 336 1.31 47.66 23.99
N ALA A 337 1.90 48.78 23.64
CA ALA A 337 2.13 49.87 24.55
C ALA A 337 1.09 50.96 24.30
N SER A 338 0.37 51.28 25.37
CA SER A 338 -0.69 52.30 25.51
C SER A 338 -0.16 53.71 25.29
N PRO A 339 -0.91 54.64 24.71
CA PRO A 339 -0.47 56.03 24.51
C PRO A 339 -0.68 56.85 25.80
N ARG A 340 0.37 57.47 26.29
CA ARG A 340 0.24 58.59 27.19
C ARG A 340 0.47 59.92 26.46
N SER A 341 -0.59 60.71 26.55
CA SER A 341 -0.67 62.13 26.20
C SER A 341 0.45 62.97 26.81
N CYS A 342 1.04 63.89 26.08
CA CYS A 342 1.43 65.15 26.65
C CYS A 342 1.49 66.23 25.58
N VAL A 343 0.90 67.33 25.96
CA VAL A 343 0.54 68.57 25.36
C VAL A 343 1.71 69.55 25.33
N THR A 344 1.69 70.47 24.37
CA THR A 344 2.21 71.88 24.37
C THR A 344 3.73 72.05 24.20
N ARG A 345 4.26 72.92 23.38
CA ARG A 345 4.06 74.34 23.01
C ARG A 345 5.17 74.79 22.05
N TYR A 346 4.78 75.72 21.19
CA TYR A 346 5.50 76.87 20.66
C TYR A 346 7.03 76.97 20.66
N THR A 347 7.61 77.20 19.55
CA THR A 347 7.96 78.45 18.84
C THR A 347 8.41 78.12 17.42
#